data_7f7b7760ef2feead3bf97a362ae2687a
#
_entry.id   7f7b7760ef2feead3bf97a362ae2687a
#
_cell.length_a   1.000
_cell.length_b   1.000
_cell.length_c   1.000
_cell.angle_alpha   90.00
_cell.angle_beta   90.00
_cell.angle_gamma   90.00
#
_symmetry.space_group_name_H-M   'P 1'
#
loop_
_entity.id
_entity.type
_entity.pdbx_description
1 polymer ?
#
loop_
_entity_poly.entity_id
_entity_poly.type
_entity_poly.pdbx_seq_one_letter_code
_entity_poly.pdbx_strand_id
1 'polypeptide(L)'
;MKRNGFPFAAICGAENAKEAILLTLINPHAGGLLLSGEKGTGKSTLVRSARELLDAPWVEVPISITEDRLFGAIDAEEAIRSGHKKLLPGLIDEANDGLLYIDDANLLRDDLLSAILNIREAGGYRLERDGLSEQRESRFTVLSVMNPESGTLSSSSLDRFGLFAQVEPATDDKTRIEIIRRVLDFEKDGLAFRKKWEPETEALKDQIAKARERLKEVEVSPAMIQLAAVYTLKAHVAGHRADIYLIEAARAEAALAGRKYVLPKDLEKAAVFILPHRMRKAEEEESRGEDTENPPPQTPDSEESPKHQSQDSSQSEQDFTRPEQPQPEQTDTEDSKGNEDQNDTNAQMSNPKGASRERVDAANLHVNLPPMWIEPAKDRKPKKGSGKRSLTMTDLMQGRYVRAEIPKTKTSDIAFDATLRAAAPYQKARPSNGCAVVIRKDDLRSKVREKRTGNIFLFVVDASGSMGARERMKTVKGVIFKILLDAYQKRDRVGMIAFRKKQAEVLLPVTRSVDFAQKKLASMPTGGKTPLAKGLLKAEDVLDMLYRQDPAQDPVVILITDGRATSPLNEGTDPVTDAMDEAKRIGRRHLPVAVIDTEAGFIRLGLAKKIAKAMGASYFQVDKMTEDQLLHIWRCM
;
A
#
# COMPACT_ATOMS: atom_id res chain seq x y z
N MET A 1 -6.42 31.27 22.52
CA MET A 1 -7.83 31.37 22.10
C MET A 1 -8.36 29.96 21.91
N LYS A 2 -9.26 29.46 22.79
CA LYS A 2 -9.99 28.20 22.57
C LYS A 2 -10.89 28.41 21.35
N ARG A 3 -10.53 27.86 20.18
CA ARG A 3 -11.44 27.81 19.03
C ARG A 3 -12.65 26.97 19.46
N ASN A 4 -13.79 27.59 19.65
CA ASN A 4 -15.05 26.95 19.97
C ASN A 4 -15.46 26.05 18.79
N GLY A 5 -15.13 24.75 18.85
CA GLY A 5 -15.51 23.78 17.83
C GLY A 5 -17.01 23.46 17.84
N PHE A 6 -17.47 22.74 16.83
CA PHE A 6 -18.84 22.23 16.76
C PHE A 6 -19.04 21.15 17.85
N PRO A 7 -20.15 21.16 18.65
CA PRO A 7 -20.36 20.20 19.73
C PRO A 7 -20.52 18.78 19.22
N PHE A 8 -19.93 17.80 19.92
CA PHE A 8 -20.02 16.39 19.56
C PHE A 8 -21.48 15.88 19.57
N ALA A 9 -22.23 16.23 20.60
CA ALA A 9 -23.64 15.87 20.72
C ALA A 9 -24.51 16.45 19.60
N ALA A 10 -24.08 17.58 18.99
CA ALA A 10 -24.79 18.23 17.90
C ALA A 10 -24.53 17.60 16.52
N ILE A 11 -23.59 16.68 16.39
CA ILE A 11 -23.30 16.03 15.09
C ILE A 11 -24.44 15.07 14.74
N CYS A 12 -24.95 15.19 13.52
CA CYS A 12 -26.06 14.39 13.01
C CYS A 12 -25.53 13.30 12.08
N GLY A 13 -26.01 12.08 12.22
CA GLY A 13 -25.54 10.92 11.45
C GLY A 13 -24.21 10.36 11.95
N ALA A 14 -23.61 9.46 11.16
CA ALA A 14 -22.35 8.77 11.44
C ALA A 14 -22.34 8.02 12.79
N GLU A 15 -23.43 7.34 13.13
CA GLU A 15 -23.61 6.72 14.45
C GLU A 15 -22.53 5.69 14.76
N ASN A 16 -22.14 4.85 13.77
CA ASN A 16 -21.04 3.89 13.94
C ASN A 16 -19.70 4.59 14.26
N ALA A 17 -19.42 5.70 13.61
CA ALA A 17 -18.18 6.44 13.88
C ALA A 17 -18.20 7.11 15.26
N LYS A 18 -19.35 7.61 15.72
CA LYS A 18 -19.52 8.12 17.08
C LYS A 18 -19.31 7.02 18.11
N GLU A 19 -19.94 5.85 17.91
CA GLU A 19 -19.80 4.69 18.80
C GLU A 19 -18.33 4.25 18.86
N ALA A 20 -17.63 4.14 17.71
CA ALA A 20 -16.22 3.80 17.68
C ALA A 20 -15.34 4.82 18.42
N ILE A 21 -15.64 6.13 18.34
CA ILE A 21 -14.97 7.17 19.12
C ILE A 21 -15.21 6.93 20.62
N LEU A 22 -16.47 6.74 21.05
CA LEU A 22 -16.79 6.51 22.46
C LEU A 22 -16.07 5.29 23.03
N LEU A 23 -16.05 4.17 22.30
CA LEU A 23 -15.32 2.96 22.72
C LEU A 23 -13.81 3.21 22.86
N THR A 24 -13.23 3.96 21.91
CA THR A 24 -11.81 4.33 21.95
C THR A 24 -11.51 5.25 23.14
N LEU A 25 -12.40 6.19 23.45
CA LEU A 25 -12.25 7.07 24.60
C LEU A 25 -12.43 6.34 25.94
N ILE A 26 -13.30 5.33 26.01
CA ILE A 26 -13.52 4.52 27.21
C ILE A 26 -12.33 3.60 27.46
N ASN A 27 -11.87 2.87 26.42
CA ASN A 27 -10.79 1.91 26.56
C ASN A 27 -9.62 2.18 25.60
N PRO A 28 -8.53 2.84 26.06
CA PRO A 28 -7.33 3.05 25.26
C PRO A 28 -6.68 1.75 24.74
N HIS A 29 -6.87 0.61 25.45
CA HIS A 29 -6.33 -0.69 25.05
C HIS A 29 -7.05 -1.30 23.84
N ALA A 30 -8.20 -0.77 23.45
CA ALA A 30 -8.88 -1.17 22.21
C ALA A 30 -8.09 -0.83 20.92
N GLY A 31 -6.93 -0.17 21.03
CA GLY A 31 -5.96 -0.06 19.94
C GLY A 31 -6.07 1.20 19.07
N GLY A 32 -6.79 2.24 19.52
CA GLY A 32 -6.98 3.48 18.77
C GLY A 32 -7.96 3.32 17.60
N LEU A 33 -8.29 4.44 16.96
CA LEU A 33 -9.34 4.51 15.93
C LEU A 33 -8.81 5.10 14.64
N LEU A 34 -9.19 4.48 13.52
CA LEU A 34 -9.05 5.02 12.17
C LEU A 34 -10.43 5.23 11.53
N LEU A 35 -10.79 6.47 11.24
CA LEU A 35 -11.98 6.81 10.47
C LEU A 35 -11.63 6.97 8.99
N SER A 36 -12.34 6.25 8.13
CA SER A 36 -12.20 6.31 6.67
C SER A 36 -13.46 6.91 6.05
N GLY A 37 -13.32 7.63 4.95
CA GLY A 37 -14.46 8.12 4.18
C GLY A 37 -14.06 9.19 3.17
N GLU A 38 -14.96 9.56 2.28
CA GLU A 38 -14.76 10.54 1.23
C GLU A 38 -14.56 11.96 1.80
N LYS A 39 -13.99 12.84 0.97
CA LYS A 39 -13.82 14.25 1.34
C LYS A 39 -15.19 14.91 1.54
N GLY A 40 -15.31 15.72 2.61
CA GLY A 40 -16.56 16.44 2.91
C GLY A 40 -17.57 15.70 3.79
N THR A 41 -17.31 14.46 4.20
CA THR A 41 -18.23 13.68 5.08
C THR A 41 -18.19 14.08 6.56
N GLY A 42 -17.40 15.09 6.94
CA GLY A 42 -17.37 15.61 8.32
C GLY A 42 -16.45 14.87 9.29
N LYS A 43 -15.59 13.95 8.82
CA LYS A 43 -14.67 13.16 9.68
C LYS A 43 -13.82 13.99 10.63
N SER A 44 -13.11 14.98 10.10
CA SER A 44 -12.23 15.83 10.90
C SER A 44 -13.01 16.67 11.91
N THR A 45 -14.23 17.11 11.56
CA THR A 45 -15.13 17.82 12.48
C THR A 45 -15.57 16.90 13.61
N LEU A 46 -15.96 15.65 13.28
CA LEU A 46 -16.40 14.64 14.24
C LEU A 46 -15.27 14.31 15.24
N VAL A 47 -14.04 14.06 14.75
CA VAL A 47 -12.93 13.73 15.66
C VAL A 47 -12.53 14.93 16.51
N ARG A 48 -12.43 16.15 15.92
CA ARG A 48 -12.10 17.35 16.68
C ARG A 48 -13.14 17.71 17.74
N SER A 49 -14.43 17.39 17.52
CA SER A 49 -15.48 17.59 18.50
C SER A 49 -15.36 16.66 19.71
N ALA A 50 -14.77 15.45 19.51
CA ALA A 50 -14.51 14.52 20.61
C ALA A 50 -13.55 15.07 21.68
N ARG A 51 -12.78 16.11 21.35
CA ARG A 51 -11.88 16.79 22.30
C ARG A 51 -12.61 17.25 23.57
N GLU A 52 -13.86 17.66 23.45
CA GLU A 52 -14.63 18.16 24.59
C GLU A 52 -15.12 17.07 25.54
N LEU A 53 -15.10 15.79 25.09
CA LEU A 53 -15.61 14.66 25.86
C LEU A 53 -14.66 14.19 26.97
N LEU A 54 -13.39 14.60 26.95
CA LEU A 54 -12.38 14.24 27.96
C LEU A 54 -11.57 15.45 28.39
N ASP A 55 -11.35 15.58 29.69
CA ASP A 55 -10.38 16.53 30.27
C ASP A 55 -8.98 15.92 30.23
N ALA A 56 -8.42 15.80 29.05
CA ALA A 56 -7.12 15.18 28.78
C ALA A 56 -6.33 16.03 27.77
N PRO A 57 -4.99 15.93 27.74
CA PRO A 57 -4.18 16.55 26.69
C PRO A 57 -4.68 16.18 25.31
N TRP A 58 -4.78 17.15 24.43
CA TRP A 58 -5.16 16.98 23.03
C TRP A 58 -4.05 17.52 22.13
N VAL A 59 -3.40 16.63 21.43
CA VAL A 59 -2.29 16.96 20.53
C VAL A 59 -2.65 16.61 19.10
N GLU A 60 -2.52 17.57 18.20
CA GLU A 60 -2.78 17.39 16.77
C GLU A 60 -1.47 17.31 16.00
N VAL A 61 -1.28 16.23 15.24
CA VAL A 61 -0.09 15.97 14.43
C VAL A 61 -0.30 16.55 13.03
N PRO A 62 0.41 17.62 12.63
CA PRO A 62 0.32 18.13 11.28
C PRO A 62 1.01 17.20 10.27
N ILE A 63 0.47 17.10 9.05
CA ILE A 63 1.04 16.27 7.96
C ILE A 63 2.51 16.63 7.68
N SER A 64 2.87 17.91 7.89
CA SER A 64 4.24 18.43 7.64
C SER A 64 5.20 18.28 8.81
N ILE A 65 4.86 17.49 9.82
CA ILE A 65 5.68 17.33 11.02
C ILE A 65 7.08 16.78 10.69
N THR A 66 8.08 17.29 11.40
CA THR A 66 9.45 16.78 11.38
C THR A 66 9.68 15.85 12.59
N GLU A 67 10.68 14.98 12.49
CA GLU A 67 11.08 14.09 13.60
C GLU A 67 11.41 14.87 14.86
N ASP A 68 12.09 16.01 14.71
CA ASP A 68 12.45 16.88 15.84
C ASP A 68 11.25 17.41 16.60
N ARG A 69 10.19 17.76 15.89
CA ARG A 69 8.97 18.27 16.54
C ARG A 69 8.13 17.13 17.10
N LEU A 70 8.20 15.94 16.50
CA LEU A 70 7.44 14.77 16.95
C LEU A 70 8.04 14.17 18.23
N PHE A 71 9.35 13.90 18.24
CA PHE A 71 10.03 13.18 19.32
C PHE A 71 10.80 14.09 20.28
N GLY A 72 10.99 15.36 19.92
CA GLY A 72 11.79 16.30 20.69
C GLY A 72 13.15 16.60 20.05
N ALA A 73 13.76 17.67 20.48
CA ALA A 73 15.01 18.21 19.97
C ALA A 73 15.89 18.76 21.10
N ILE A 74 17.17 19.04 20.82
CA ILE A 74 18.03 19.74 21.77
C ILE A 74 17.54 21.18 21.93
N ASP A 75 17.49 21.65 23.16
CA ASP A 75 17.30 23.06 23.49
C ASP A 75 18.54 23.84 23.10
N ALA A 76 18.46 24.51 21.95
CA ALA A 76 19.57 25.27 21.41
C ALA A 76 19.89 26.51 22.27
N GLU A 77 18.86 27.14 22.88
CA GLU A 77 19.05 28.31 23.74
C GLU A 77 19.78 27.95 25.04
N GLU A 78 19.32 26.90 25.71
CA GLU A 78 19.97 26.43 26.93
C GLU A 78 21.38 25.90 26.64
N ALA A 79 21.59 25.19 25.52
CA ALA A 79 22.90 24.70 25.11
C ALA A 79 23.91 25.85 24.84
N ILE A 80 23.46 26.96 24.25
CA ILE A 80 24.29 28.17 24.04
C ILE A 80 24.58 28.84 25.37
N ARG A 81 23.57 29.01 26.25
CA ARG A 81 23.70 29.75 27.50
C ARG A 81 24.51 29.00 28.55
N SER A 82 24.21 27.72 28.77
CA SER A 82 24.81 26.89 29.83
C SER A 82 25.94 25.99 29.37
N GLY A 83 26.01 25.68 28.07
CA GLY A 83 26.90 24.67 27.49
C GLY A 83 26.44 23.24 27.74
N HIS A 84 25.29 23.05 28.41
CA HIS A 84 24.70 21.76 28.66
C HIS A 84 23.62 21.42 27.62
N LYS A 85 23.65 20.17 27.12
CA LYS A 85 22.63 19.67 26.23
C LYS A 85 21.42 19.24 27.05
N LYS A 86 20.24 19.77 26.72
CA LYS A 86 18.96 19.39 27.28
C LYS A 86 18.00 19.05 26.16
N LEU A 87 17.23 17.98 26.30
CA LEU A 87 16.21 17.60 25.33
C LEU A 87 14.88 18.30 25.65
N LEU A 88 14.32 18.98 24.67
CA LEU A 88 12.94 19.51 24.72
C LEU A 88 11.94 18.39 24.43
N PRO A 89 10.76 18.42 25.08
CA PRO A 89 9.71 17.46 24.79
C PRO A 89 9.18 17.62 23.35
N GLY A 90 8.81 16.48 22.74
CA GLY A 90 8.12 16.44 21.46
C GLY A 90 6.60 16.39 21.61
N LEU A 91 5.87 16.35 20.49
CA LEU A 91 4.42 16.18 20.52
C LEU A 91 3.97 14.86 21.15
N ILE A 92 4.81 13.82 21.07
CA ILE A 92 4.56 12.53 21.70
C ILE A 92 4.54 12.68 23.23
N ASP A 93 5.46 13.46 23.80
CA ASP A 93 5.51 13.71 25.24
C ASP A 93 4.34 14.61 25.68
N GLU A 94 3.98 15.63 24.85
CA GLU A 94 2.84 16.49 25.10
C GLU A 94 1.50 15.71 25.10
N ALA A 95 1.44 14.56 24.40
CA ALA A 95 0.25 13.71 24.30
C ALA A 95 0.13 12.70 25.46
N ASN A 96 1.10 12.64 26.36
CA ASN A 96 1.07 11.67 27.46
C ASN A 96 -0.22 11.76 28.29
N ASP A 97 -0.84 10.60 28.58
CA ASP A 97 -2.14 10.44 29.24
C ASP A 97 -3.30 11.16 28.51
N GLY A 98 -3.13 11.43 27.21
CA GLY A 98 -4.06 12.20 26.40
C GLY A 98 -4.43 11.53 25.08
N LEU A 99 -4.80 12.39 24.13
CA LEU A 99 -5.27 12.03 22.80
C LEU A 99 -4.33 12.63 21.74
N LEU A 100 -3.84 11.77 20.86
CA LEU A 100 -3.06 12.16 19.69
C LEU A 100 -3.94 12.06 18.44
N TYR A 101 -4.26 13.20 17.84
CA TYR A 101 -5.05 13.27 16.63
C TYR A 101 -4.18 13.40 15.38
N ILE A 102 -4.43 12.55 14.38
CA ILE A 102 -3.75 12.55 13.08
C ILE A 102 -4.78 12.80 11.98
N ASP A 103 -4.74 13.99 11.38
CA ASP A 103 -5.57 14.30 10.21
C ASP A 103 -4.88 13.80 8.94
N ASP A 104 -5.64 13.14 8.04
CA ASP A 104 -5.13 12.53 6.81
C ASP A 104 -3.91 11.61 7.07
N ALA A 105 -4.07 10.61 7.95
CA ALA A 105 -3.00 9.70 8.37
C ALA A 105 -2.29 9.01 7.19
N ASN A 106 -2.99 8.76 6.08
CA ASN A 106 -2.45 8.21 4.85
C ASN A 106 -1.52 9.17 4.07
N LEU A 107 -1.47 10.45 4.45
CA LEU A 107 -0.54 11.44 3.92
C LEU A 107 0.67 11.68 4.84
N LEU A 108 0.62 11.20 6.07
CA LEU A 108 1.76 11.21 6.97
C LEU A 108 2.82 10.20 6.46
N ARG A 109 4.09 10.46 6.74
CA ARG A 109 5.18 9.53 6.42
C ARG A 109 4.96 8.20 7.15
N ASP A 110 5.12 7.07 6.44
CA ASP A 110 4.92 5.72 6.99
C ASP A 110 5.83 5.42 8.18
N ASP A 111 7.07 5.92 8.16
CA ASP A 111 8.03 5.76 9.24
C ASP A 111 7.61 6.51 10.51
N LEU A 112 7.09 7.75 10.37
CA LEU A 112 6.57 8.51 11.50
C LEU A 112 5.28 7.89 12.04
N LEU A 113 4.35 7.50 11.16
CA LEU A 113 3.13 6.83 11.58
C LEU A 113 3.43 5.51 12.30
N SER A 114 4.34 4.69 11.74
CA SER A 114 4.76 3.44 12.35
C SER A 114 5.42 3.66 13.70
N ALA A 115 6.24 4.71 13.85
CA ALA A 115 6.86 5.06 15.12
C ALA A 115 5.81 5.49 16.17
N ILE A 116 4.83 6.33 15.79
CA ILE A 116 3.72 6.72 16.68
C ILE A 116 2.96 5.49 17.17
N LEU A 117 2.60 4.58 16.25
CA LEU A 117 1.85 3.37 16.59
C LEU A 117 2.67 2.40 17.46
N ASN A 118 4.01 2.29 17.23
CA ASN A 118 4.90 1.51 18.09
C ASN A 118 4.96 2.07 19.51
N ILE A 119 5.11 3.39 19.67
CA ILE A 119 5.18 4.05 20.97
C ILE A 119 3.88 3.87 21.74
N ARG A 120 2.74 4.01 21.07
CA ARG A 120 1.43 3.74 21.67
C ARG A 120 1.33 2.30 22.20
N GLU A 121 1.81 1.30 21.43
CA GLU A 121 1.79 -0.11 21.85
C GLU A 121 2.75 -0.37 23.01
N ALA A 122 3.94 0.23 22.99
CA ALA A 122 4.98 0.03 23.99
C ALA A 122 4.76 0.86 25.28
N GLY A 123 3.95 1.92 25.22
CA GLY A 123 3.75 2.85 26.33
C GLY A 123 4.95 3.76 26.62
N GLY A 124 5.92 3.82 25.71
CA GLY A 124 7.12 4.65 25.83
C GLY A 124 8.13 4.41 24.73
N TYR A 125 9.20 5.18 24.72
CA TYR A 125 10.25 5.09 23.73
C TYR A 125 11.61 5.56 24.24
N ARG A 126 12.67 5.14 23.57
CA ARG A 126 14.02 5.61 23.82
C ARG A 126 14.42 6.63 22.75
N LEU A 127 14.74 7.84 23.19
CA LEU A 127 15.22 8.90 22.32
C LEU A 127 16.75 8.93 22.35
N GLU A 128 17.39 8.62 21.23
CA GLU A 128 18.83 8.72 21.06
C GLU A 128 19.16 9.82 20.07
N ARG A 129 19.77 10.90 20.55
CA ARG A 129 20.05 12.06 19.71
C ARG A 129 21.28 12.82 20.16
N ASP A 130 22.19 13.11 19.24
CA ASP A 130 23.39 13.92 19.46
C ASP A 130 24.24 13.49 20.68
N GLY A 131 24.29 12.17 20.94
CA GLY A 131 25.01 11.58 22.07
C GLY A 131 24.28 11.61 23.40
N LEU A 132 23.01 12.04 23.43
CA LEU A 132 22.12 11.87 24.56
C LEU A 132 21.21 10.66 24.31
N SER A 133 20.95 9.89 25.38
CA SER A 133 20.00 8.78 25.37
C SER A 133 19.08 8.91 26.58
N GLU A 134 17.78 9.01 26.32
CA GLU A 134 16.76 9.20 27.34
C GLU A 134 15.60 8.23 27.11
N GLN A 135 15.18 7.53 28.17
CA GLN A 135 13.97 6.70 28.17
C GLN A 135 12.79 7.57 28.58
N ARG A 136 11.72 7.58 27.77
CA ARG A 136 10.51 8.36 28.03
C ARG A 136 9.30 7.47 28.03
N GLU A 137 8.47 7.62 29.05
CA GLU A 137 7.12 7.04 29.07
C GLU A 137 6.16 7.97 28.32
N SER A 138 5.33 7.40 27.47
CA SER A 138 4.29 8.14 26.79
C SER A 138 3.13 7.21 26.45
N ARG A 139 2.02 7.42 27.14
CA ARG A 139 0.79 6.64 27.00
C ARG A 139 -0.28 7.53 26.42
N PHE A 140 -0.75 7.27 25.22
CA PHE A 140 -1.75 8.07 24.55
C PHE A 140 -2.69 7.23 23.69
N THR A 141 -3.87 7.76 23.45
CA THR A 141 -4.84 7.16 22.52
C THR A 141 -4.74 7.85 21.18
N VAL A 142 -4.72 7.08 20.09
CA VAL A 142 -4.64 7.60 18.72
C VAL A 142 -6.03 7.68 18.12
N LEU A 143 -6.40 8.86 17.65
CA LEU A 143 -7.56 9.10 16.79
C LEU A 143 -7.07 9.57 15.43
N SER A 144 -7.40 8.84 14.38
CA SER A 144 -6.93 9.16 13.03
C SER A 144 -8.07 9.23 12.03
N VAL A 145 -7.92 10.09 11.04
CA VAL A 145 -8.81 10.09 9.87
C VAL A 145 -8.02 9.88 8.60
N MET A 146 -8.64 9.28 7.60
CA MET A 146 -8.08 9.16 6.27
C MET A 146 -9.13 9.37 5.19
N ASN A 147 -8.67 9.84 4.03
CA ASN A 147 -9.45 9.82 2.80
C ASN A 147 -8.88 8.74 1.87
N PRO A 148 -9.61 7.66 1.58
CA PRO A 148 -9.13 6.57 0.73
C PRO A 148 -8.76 7.01 -0.69
N GLU A 149 -9.36 8.09 -1.22
CA GLU A 149 -9.01 8.64 -2.52
C GLU A 149 -7.59 9.25 -2.57
N SER A 150 -7.08 9.71 -1.42
CA SER A 150 -5.75 10.33 -1.33
C SER A 150 -4.61 9.33 -1.15
N GLY A 151 -4.91 8.06 -0.99
CA GLY A 151 -3.99 6.95 -0.76
C GLY A 151 -4.47 6.03 0.36
N THR A 152 -3.85 4.86 0.50
CA THR A 152 -4.10 3.90 1.59
C THR A 152 -2.92 3.84 2.54
N LEU A 153 -3.18 3.35 3.74
CA LEU A 153 -2.15 2.94 4.69
C LEU A 153 -1.61 1.57 4.30
N SER A 154 -0.37 1.29 4.68
CA SER A 154 0.19 -0.06 4.55
C SER A 154 -0.62 -1.05 5.40
N SER A 155 -0.70 -2.31 4.97
CA SER A 155 -1.41 -3.36 5.70
C SER A 155 -0.89 -3.51 7.13
N SER A 156 0.41 -3.32 7.34
CA SER A 156 1.05 -3.34 8.65
C SER A 156 0.61 -2.18 9.55
N SER A 157 0.39 -0.99 9.00
CA SER A 157 -0.12 0.16 9.76
C SER A 157 -1.62 0.03 10.03
N LEU A 158 -2.40 -0.49 9.08
CA LEU A 158 -3.82 -0.77 9.25
C LEU A 158 -4.08 -1.77 10.37
N ASP A 159 -3.31 -2.88 10.43
CA ASP A 159 -3.45 -3.92 11.47
C ASP A 159 -3.20 -3.40 12.88
N ARG A 160 -2.44 -2.30 13.02
CA ARG A 160 -2.15 -1.70 14.32
C ARG A 160 -3.26 -0.81 14.87
N PHE A 161 -4.15 -0.28 14.02
CA PHE A 161 -5.34 0.39 14.50
C PHE A 161 -6.34 -0.65 15.01
N GLY A 162 -6.78 -0.52 16.24
CA GLY A 162 -7.76 -1.42 16.83
C GLY A 162 -9.11 -1.29 16.11
N LEU A 163 -9.71 -0.12 16.19
CA LEU A 163 -11.01 0.17 15.59
C LEU A 163 -10.87 0.86 14.24
N PHE A 164 -11.76 0.47 13.34
CA PHE A 164 -11.94 1.08 12.03
C PHE A 164 -13.43 1.36 11.82
N ALA A 165 -13.77 2.56 11.43
CA ALA A 165 -15.14 2.90 11.05
C ALA A 165 -15.17 3.71 9.75
N GLN A 166 -16.17 3.45 8.93
CA GLN A 166 -16.40 4.17 7.70
C GLN A 166 -17.43 5.27 7.93
N VAL A 167 -17.11 6.48 7.48
CA VAL A 167 -18.03 7.62 7.51
C VAL A 167 -18.57 7.83 6.12
N GLU A 168 -19.82 7.43 5.92
CA GLU A 168 -20.51 7.59 4.65
C GLU A 168 -21.30 8.91 4.63
N PRO A 169 -21.49 9.51 3.44
CA PRO A 169 -22.36 10.67 3.31
C PRO A 169 -23.81 10.28 3.63
N ALA A 170 -24.54 11.16 4.31
CA ALA A 170 -25.97 10.94 4.55
C ALA A 170 -26.72 10.79 3.22
N THR A 171 -27.47 9.70 3.07
CA THR A 171 -28.23 9.38 1.85
C THR A 171 -29.68 9.86 1.93
N ASP A 172 -30.21 10.08 3.15
CA ASP A 172 -31.57 10.53 3.38
C ASP A 172 -31.66 12.07 3.47
N ASP A 173 -32.71 12.61 2.86
CA ASP A 173 -32.94 14.05 2.80
C ASP A 173 -33.13 14.68 4.18
N LYS A 174 -33.76 13.95 5.12
CA LYS A 174 -34.03 14.47 6.48
C LYS A 174 -32.74 14.75 7.24
N THR A 175 -31.82 13.78 7.24
CA THR A 175 -30.51 13.93 7.88
C THR A 175 -29.69 15.03 7.22
N ARG A 176 -29.72 15.14 5.88
CA ARG A 176 -29.04 16.24 5.16
C ARG A 176 -29.60 17.63 5.53
N ILE A 177 -30.91 17.77 5.57
CA ILE A 177 -31.56 19.02 5.96
C ILE A 177 -31.16 19.40 7.40
N GLU A 178 -31.16 18.41 8.30
CA GLU A 178 -30.80 18.65 9.70
C GLU A 178 -29.31 19.02 9.85
N ILE A 179 -28.41 18.39 9.10
CA ILE A 179 -26.99 18.79 9.05
C ILE A 179 -26.86 20.24 8.62
N ILE A 180 -27.50 20.63 7.52
CA ILE A 180 -27.45 22.00 7.00
C ILE A 180 -28.00 22.98 8.05
N ARG A 181 -29.15 22.69 8.65
CA ARG A 181 -29.76 23.53 9.68
C ARG A 181 -28.80 23.75 10.87
N ARG A 182 -28.22 22.68 11.41
CA ARG A 182 -27.30 22.78 12.56
C ARG A 182 -26.01 23.53 12.22
N VAL A 183 -25.47 23.38 11.01
CA VAL A 183 -24.31 24.16 10.56
C VAL A 183 -24.64 25.64 10.46
N LEU A 184 -25.78 26.01 9.83
CA LEU A 184 -26.22 27.40 9.72
C LEU A 184 -26.53 28.02 11.09
N ASP A 185 -27.17 27.28 11.99
CA ASP A 185 -27.44 27.74 13.36
C ASP A 185 -26.12 28.00 14.12
N PHE A 186 -25.13 27.12 13.95
CA PHE A 186 -23.81 27.28 14.55
C PHE A 186 -23.04 28.47 13.97
N GLU A 187 -23.11 28.71 12.65
CA GLU A 187 -22.46 29.86 12.00
C GLU A 187 -23.11 31.18 12.42
N LYS A 188 -24.43 31.18 12.67
CA LYS A 188 -25.17 32.37 13.10
C LYS A 188 -24.82 32.79 14.52
N ASP A 189 -24.82 31.87 15.47
CA ASP A 189 -24.41 32.09 16.86
C ASP A 189 -23.85 30.83 17.49
N GLY A 190 -22.55 30.67 17.35
CA GLY A 190 -21.83 29.50 17.86
C GLY A 190 -21.86 29.36 19.39
N LEU A 191 -21.99 30.47 20.14
CA LEU A 191 -22.06 30.43 21.61
C LEU A 191 -23.43 29.97 22.09
N ALA A 192 -24.51 30.51 21.55
CA ALA A 192 -25.87 30.09 21.87
C ALA A 192 -26.11 28.66 21.43
N PHE A 193 -25.59 28.25 20.25
CA PHE A 193 -25.68 26.89 19.77
C PHE A 193 -24.98 25.90 20.70
N ARG A 194 -23.76 26.18 21.16
CA ARG A 194 -23.03 25.33 22.11
C ARG A 194 -23.77 25.22 23.44
N LYS A 195 -24.27 26.33 23.97
CA LYS A 195 -25.04 26.34 25.21
C LYS A 195 -26.30 25.45 25.11
N LYS A 196 -26.92 25.41 23.94
CA LYS A 196 -28.07 24.53 23.68
C LYS A 196 -27.71 23.06 23.80
N TRP A 197 -26.50 22.65 23.34
CA TRP A 197 -26.05 21.26 23.32
C TRP A 197 -25.14 20.87 24.51
N GLU A 198 -24.93 21.80 25.43
CA GLU A 198 -24.12 21.59 26.65
C GLU A 198 -24.67 20.47 27.55
N PRO A 199 -26.00 20.37 27.81
CA PRO A 199 -26.53 19.30 28.65
C PRO A 199 -26.28 17.90 28.10
N GLU A 200 -26.47 17.71 26.80
CA GLU A 200 -26.21 16.42 26.12
C GLU A 200 -24.73 16.09 26.08
N THR A 201 -23.87 17.11 25.90
CA THR A 201 -22.41 16.93 25.92
C THR A 201 -21.93 16.54 27.32
N GLU A 202 -22.43 17.18 28.37
CA GLU A 202 -22.08 16.84 29.75
C GLU A 202 -22.62 15.45 30.13
N ALA A 203 -23.82 15.08 29.68
CA ALA A 203 -24.36 13.72 29.87
C ALA A 203 -23.45 12.65 29.23
N LEU A 204 -22.89 12.91 28.03
CA LEU A 204 -21.92 12.01 27.37
C LEU A 204 -20.60 11.94 28.13
N LYS A 205 -20.08 13.04 28.66
CA LYS A 205 -18.88 13.04 29.50
C LYS A 205 -19.08 12.20 30.75
N ASP A 206 -20.19 12.39 31.45
CA ASP A 206 -20.54 11.61 32.64
C ASP A 206 -20.67 10.12 32.31
N GLN A 207 -21.25 9.78 31.16
CA GLN A 207 -21.38 8.41 30.71
C GLN A 207 -20.00 7.80 30.42
N ILE A 208 -19.11 8.50 29.75
CA ILE A 208 -17.72 8.04 29.49
C ILE A 208 -16.97 7.87 30.83
N ALA A 209 -17.05 8.83 31.75
CA ALA A 209 -16.37 8.75 33.04
C ALA A 209 -16.82 7.52 33.85
N LYS A 210 -18.15 7.31 33.95
CA LYS A 210 -18.73 6.12 34.60
C LYS A 210 -18.34 4.82 33.91
N ALA A 211 -18.27 4.81 32.57
CA ALA A 211 -17.85 3.65 31.81
C ALA A 211 -16.36 3.33 32.05
N ARG A 212 -15.47 4.33 32.11
CA ARG A 212 -14.04 4.16 32.43
C ARG A 212 -13.80 3.57 33.81
N GLU A 213 -14.57 4.03 34.82
CA GLU A 213 -14.48 3.44 36.16
C GLU A 213 -14.95 1.99 36.15
N ARG A 214 -16.06 1.72 35.50
CA ARG A 214 -16.65 0.40 35.40
C ARG A 214 -15.80 -0.59 34.59
N LEU A 215 -15.08 -0.11 33.59
CA LEU A 215 -14.19 -0.92 32.77
C LEU A 215 -13.18 -1.75 33.59
N LYS A 216 -12.73 -1.21 34.74
CA LYS A 216 -11.81 -1.89 35.64
C LYS A 216 -12.42 -3.14 36.28
N GLU A 217 -13.75 -3.19 36.38
CA GLU A 217 -14.52 -4.28 36.97
C GLU A 217 -15.15 -5.22 35.95
N VAL A 218 -14.98 -4.93 34.64
CA VAL A 218 -15.56 -5.78 33.58
C VAL A 218 -14.76 -7.06 33.41
N GLU A 219 -15.42 -8.17 33.70
CA GLU A 219 -14.87 -9.52 33.55
C GLU A 219 -15.22 -10.13 32.18
N VAL A 220 -14.31 -10.94 31.67
CA VAL A 220 -14.46 -11.68 30.42
C VAL A 220 -14.45 -13.17 30.74
N SER A 221 -15.55 -13.85 30.48
CA SER A 221 -15.62 -15.29 30.70
C SER A 221 -14.82 -16.07 29.65
N PRO A 222 -14.30 -17.28 29.98
CA PRO A 222 -13.62 -18.14 29.00
C PRO A 222 -14.43 -18.41 27.73
N ALA A 223 -15.76 -18.51 27.87
CA ALA A 223 -16.66 -18.69 26.73
C ALA A 223 -16.64 -17.49 25.77
N MET A 224 -16.51 -16.27 26.28
CA MET A 224 -16.40 -15.07 25.43
C MET A 224 -15.05 -15.01 24.72
N ILE A 225 -13.98 -15.46 25.37
CA ILE A 225 -12.66 -15.58 24.71
C ILE A 225 -12.70 -16.58 23.55
N GLN A 226 -13.34 -17.75 23.77
CA GLN A 226 -13.54 -18.75 22.72
C GLN A 226 -14.39 -18.21 21.57
N LEU A 227 -15.45 -17.49 21.89
CA LEU A 227 -16.34 -16.89 20.87
C LEU A 227 -15.61 -15.82 20.05
N ALA A 228 -14.78 -14.99 20.69
CA ALA A 228 -13.94 -14.02 19.98
C ALA A 228 -12.97 -14.70 19.01
N ALA A 229 -12.30 -15.77 19.42
CA ALA A 229 -11.42 -16.56 18.56
C ALA A 229 -12.20 -17.19 17.37
N VAL A 230 -13.44 -17.64 17.57
CA VAL A 230 -14.29 -18.15 16.48
C VAL A 230 -14.61 -17.05 15.47
N TYR A 231 -14.91 -15.82 15.93
CA TYR A 231 -15.19 -14.70 15.01
C TYR A 231 -13.97 -14.33 14.16
N THR A 232 -12.80 -14.24 14.75
CA THR A 232 -11.57 -13.88 14.03
C THR A 232 -11.12 -14.97 13.05
N LEU A 233 -11.28 -16.26 13.42
CA LEU A 233 -11.04 -17.40 12.53
C LEU A 233 -12.01 -17.40 11.34
N LYS A 234 -13.32 -17.22 11.57
CA LYS A 234 -14.31 -17.13 10.49
C LYS A 234 -14.08 -15.91 9.56
N ALA A 235 -13.50 -14.85 10.07
CA ALA A 235 -13.14 -13.66 9.31
C ALA A 235 -11.79 -13.81 8.59
N HIS A 236 -11.14 -14.98 8.66
CA HIS A 236 -9.81 -15.24 8.07
C HIS A 236 -8.76 -14.18 8.42
N VAL A 237 -8.78 -13.69 9.66
CA VAL A 237 -7.80 -12.70 10.14
C VAL A 237 -6.48 -13.38 10.47
N ALA A 238 -5.38 -12.79 10.00
CA ALA A 238 -4.05 -13.26 10.36
C ALA A 238 -3.54 -12.60 11.63
N GLY A 239 -3.12 -13.43 12.60
CA GLY A 239 -2.52 -12.96 13.83
C GLY A 239 -3.53 -12.70 14.96
N HIS A 240 -3.01 -12.47 16.17
CA HIS A 240 -3.81 -12.44 17.40
C HIS A 240 -4.19 -11.03 17.88
N ARG A 241 -3.78 -9.96 17.17
CA ARG A 241 -4.16 -8.59 17.55
C ARG A 241 -5.66 -8.36 17.48
N ALA A 242 -6.31 -8.94 16.47
CA ALA A 242 -7.75 -8.83 16.33
C ALA A 242 -8.49 -9.47 17.51
N ASP A 243 -8.03 -10.63 17.99
CA ASP A 243 -8.61 -11.31 19.16
C ASP A 243 -8.56 -10.40 20.39
N ILE A 244 -7.39 -9.81 20.64
CA ILE A 244 -7.18 -8.92 21.79
C ILE A 244 -8.02 -7.66 21.68
N TYR A 245 -7.98 -6.97 20.51
CA TYR A 245 -8.75 -5.74 20.32
C TYR A 245 -10.26 -5.99 20.35
N LEU A 246 -10.72 -7.15 19.86
CA LEU A 246 -12.12 -7.54 19.90
C LEU A 246 -12.62 -7.68 21.36
N ILE A 247 -11.83 -8.33 22.19
CA ILE A 247 -12.12 -8.45 23.64
C ILE A 247 -12.12 -7.07 24.30
N GLU A 248 -11.10 -6.24 24.04
CA GLU A 248 -10.98 -4.92 24.68
C GLU A 248 -12.08 -3.95 24.23
N ALA A 249 -12.51 -4.01 22.96
CA ALA A 249 -13.65 -3.23 22.47
C ALA A 249 -14.99 -3.73 23.08
N ALA A 250 -15.17 -5.05 23.19
CA ALA A 250 -16.36 -5.63 23.84
C ALA A 250 -16.43 -5.30 25.34
N ARG A 251 -15.29 -5.19 26.04
CA ARG A 251 -15.22 -4.69 27.42
C ARG A 251 -15.70 -3.24 27.50
N ALA A 252 -15.26 -2.40 26.55
CA ALA A 252 -15.73 -1.02 26.48
C ALA A 252 -17.23 -0.93 26.23
N GLU A 253 -17.80 -1.78 25.36
CA GLU A 253 -19.25 -1.89 25.11
C GLU A 253 -20.01 -2.29 26.38
N ALA A 254 -19.54 -3.32 27.09
CA ALA A 254 -20.15 -3.76 28.34
C ALA A 254 -20.13 -2.65 29.40
N ALA A 255 -19.00 -1.95 29.55
CA ALA A 255 -18.85 -0.82 30.46
C ALA A 255 -19.79 0.34 30.13
N LEU A 256 -19.90 0.69 28.82
CA LEU A 256 -20.79 1.74 28.32
C LEU A 256 -22.25 1.38 28.61
N ALA A 257 -22.61 0.10 28.43
CA ALA A 257 -23.95 -0.41 28.74
C ALA A 257 -24.21 -0.61 30.24
N GLY A 258 -23.29 -0.25 31.13
CA GLY A 258 -23.46 -0.33 32.59
C GLY A 258 -23.27 -1.70 33.19
N ARG A 259 -22.67 -2.66 32.48
CA ARG A 259 -22.52 -4.06 32.91
C ARG A 259 -21.07 -4.37 33.38
N LYS A 260 -20.95 -5.37 34.26
CA LYS A 260 -19.66 -5.87 34.76
C LYS A 260 -19.17 -7.14 34.04
N TYR A 261 -19.84 -7.59 33.01
CA TYR A 261 -19.49 -8.77 32.23
C TYR A 261 -19.80 -8.56 30.74
N VAL A 262 -19.00 -9.17 29.90
CA VAL A 262 -19.14 -9.13 28.44
C VAL A 262 -20.19 -10.15 27.99
N LEU A 263 -21.06 -9.76 27.06
CA LEU A 263 -22.07 -10.60 26.42
C LEU A 263 -21.70 -10.87 24.94
N PRO A 264 -22.26 -11.94 24.32
CA PRO A 264 -22.04 -12.21 22.89
C PRO A 264 -22.36 -11.02 21.99
N LYS A 265 -23.42 -10.28 22.26
CA LYS A 265 -23.82 -9.07 21.52
C LYS A 265 -22.76 -7.95 21.55
N ASP A 266 -21.94 -7.89 22.59
CA ASP A 266 -20.89 -6.88 22.69
C ASP A 266 -19.72 -7.23 21.76
N LEU A 267 -19.43 -8.54 21.64
CA LEU A 267 -18.46 -9.04 20.65
C LEU A 267 -18.96 -8.81 19.21
N GLU A 268 -20.26 -9.03 18.95
CA GLU A 268 -20.86 -8.76 17.64
C GLU A 268 -20.74 -7.29 17.25
N LYS A 269 -21.07 -6.37 18.16
CA LYS A 269 -20.94 -4.94 17.95
C LYS A 269 -19.47 -4.53 17.74
N ALA A 270 -18.57 -5.00 18.61
CA ALA A 270 -17.16 -4.74 18.50
C ALA A 270 -16.56 -5.27 17.20
N ALA A 271 -17.02 -6.43 16.71
CA ALA A 271 -16.58 -7.06 15.47
C ALA A 271 -16.78 -6.16 14.24
N VAL A 272 -17.84 -5.34 14.23
CA VAL A 272 -18.13 -4.37 13.16
C VAL A 272 -16.97 -3.36 12.99
N PHE A 273 -16.27 -3.04 14.07
CA PHE A 273 -15.15 -2.08 14.03
C PHE A 273 -13.78 -2.74 13.94
N ILE A 274 -13.64 -3.99 14.40
CA ILE A 274 -12.33 -4.66 14.49
C ILE A 274 -12.00 -5.48 13.24
N LEU A 275 -12.96 -6.14 12.61
CA LEU A 275 -12.72 -7.10 11.54
C LEU A 275 -12.55 -6.49 10.14
N PRO A 276 -13.29 -5.45 9.69
CA PRO A 276 -13.37 -5.06 8.28
C PRO A 276 -12.03 -4.75 7.62
N HIS A 277 -11.09 -4.13 8.34
CA HIS A 277 -9.78 -3.74 7.80
C HIS A 277 -8.71 -4.84 7.93
N ARG A 278 -9.08 -6.00 8.51
CA ARG A 278 -8.21 -7.17 8.74
C ARG A 278 -8.66 -8.41 8.00
N MET A 279 -9.91 -8.44 7.53
CA MET A 279 -10.44 -9.59 6.79
C MET A 279 -9.62 -9.82 5.53
N ARG A 280 -9.17 -11.07 5.35
CA ARG A 280 -8.62 -11.55 4.08
C ARG A 280 -9.75 -12.21 3.32
N LYS A 281 -9.83 -12.00 2.00
CA LYS A 281 -10.72 -12.79 1.17
C LYS A 281 -10.26 -14.24 1.28
N ALA A 282 -11.16 -15.15 1.57
CA ALA A 282 -10.89 -16.57 1.51
C ALA A 282 -10.40 -16.88 0.09
N GLU A 283 -9.13 -17.24 -0.06
CA GLU A 283 -8.68 -17.94 -1.25
C GLU A 283 -9.40 -19.27 -1.24
N GLU A 284 -10.09 -19.58 -2.33
CA GLU A 284 -10.83 -20.81 -2.53
C GLU A 284 -9.91 -22.01 -2.26
N GLU A 285 -10.00 -22.59 -1.07
CA GLU A 285 -9.45 -23.91 -0.73
C GLU A 285 -10.26 -25.06 -1.35
N GLU A 286 -11.09 -24.81 -2.36
CA GLU A 286 -11.89 -25.82 -3.06
C GLU A 286 -11.17 -26.54 -4.21
N SER A 287 -9.85 -26.45 -4.35
CA SER A 287 -9.13 -27.20 -5.40
C SER A 287 -8.01 -28.12 -4.89
N ARG A 288 -8.05 -28.56 -3.63
CA ARG A 288 -7.12 -29.58 -3.11
C ARG A 288 -7.85 -30.74 -2.44
N GLY A 289 -8.83 -31.30 -3.09
CA GLY A 289 -9.58 -32.37 -2.47
C GLY A 289 -10.29 -33.30 -3.42
N GLU A 290 -9.70 -33.59 -4.59
CA GLU A 290 -10.16 -34.73 -5.42
C GLU A 290 -9.04 -35.12 -6.40
N ASP A 291 -8.04 -35.80 -5.92
CA ASP A 291 -7.24 -36.74 -6.70
C ASP A 291 -6.39 -37.52 -5.71
N THR A 292 -6.85 -38.73 -5.43
CA THR A 292 -6.12 -39.95 -5.18
C THR A 292 -6.82 -40.82 -4.16
N GLU A 293 -7.78 -41.58 -4.62
CA GLU A 293 -8.01 -42.88 -4.08
C GLU A 293 -7.88 -43.92 -5.22
N ASN A 294 -6.72 -44.52 -5.28
CA ASN A 294 -6.58 -45.85 -5.80
C ASN A 294 -5.81 -46.66 -4.76
N PRO A 295 -6.41 -47.70 -4.18
CA PRO A 295 -5.73 -48.54 -3.21
C PRO A 295 -4.79 -49.54 -3.93
N PRO A 296 -3.60 -49.82 -3.38
CA PRO A 296 -2.76 -50.94 -3.88
C PRO A 296 -3.28 -52.27 -3.39
N PRO A 297 -3.04 -53.36 -4.15
CA PRO A 297 -3.58 -54.69 -3.90
C PRO A 297 -2.93 -55.38 -2.70
N GLN A 298 -3.76 -56.07 -1.95
CA GLN A 298 -3.40 -56.98 -0.84
C GLN A 298 -2.69 -58.23 -1.35
N THR A 299 -1.66 -58.66 -0.62
CA THR A 299 -1.28 -60.07 -0.49
C THR A 299 -0.83 -60.38 0.94
N PRO A 300 -1.02 -61.62 1.43
CA PRO A 300 -1.27 -61.89 2.84
C PRO A 300 -0.09 -62.52 3.60
N ASP A 301 -0.23 -62.45 4.93
CA ASP A 301 0.28 -63.36 5.97
C ASP A 301 1.77 -63.64 6.18
N SER A 302 2.23 -63.29 7.36
CA SER A 302 2.59 -64.23 8.44
C SER A 302 3.25 -63.51 9.63
N GLU A 303 2.60 -63.66 10.75
CA GLU A 303 3.01 -64.06 12.11
C GLU A 303 4.39 -63.68 12.67
N GLU A 304 4.34 -63.11 13.82
CA GLU A 304 4.98 -63.38 15.12
C GLU A 304 5.71 -62.17 15.77
N SER A 305 5.16 -61.79 16.90
CA SER A 305 5.81 -61.06 17.99
C SER A 305 6.74 -62.03 18.78
N PRO A 306 7.53 -61.68 19.81
CA PRO A 306 7.46 -60.50 20.70
C PRO A 306 8.79 -60.01 21.36
N LYS A 307 8.65 -58.87 22.10
CA LYS A 307 9.31 -58.49 23.37
C LYS A 307 10.82 -58.26 23.45
N HIS A 308 11.26 -57.14 23.96
CA HIS A 308 11.71 -56.72 25.28
C HIS A 308 12.59 -55.47 25.21
N GLN A 309 12.20 -54.51 25.97
CA GLN A 309 12.78 -53.90 27.19
C GLN A 309 14.15 -53.21 27.06
N SER A 310 14.09 -51.94 27.44
CA SER A 310 14.78 -51.22 28.52
C SER A 310 16.13 -50.55 28.27
N GLN A 311 16.06 -49.29 28.68
CA GLN A 311 17.05 -48.55 29.49
C GLN A 311 18.33 -48.04 28.81
N ASP A 312 18.49 -46.80 28.80
CA ASP A 312 19.02 -45.83 29.74
C ASP A 312 20.33 -45.15 29.27
N SER A 313 20.34 -43.88 29.55
CA SER A 313 21.46 -43.03 29.96
C SER A 313 22.47 -42.47 28.96
N SER A 314 22.43 -41.14 28.99
CA SER A 314 23.54 -40.23 29.25
C SER A 314 24.52 -39.81 28.15
N GLN A 315 24.47 -38.47 27.96
CA GLN A 315 25.59 -37.51 27.93
C GLN A 315 26.63 -37.60 26.80
N SER A 316 26.79 -36.51 26.16
CA SER A 316 27.89 -35.54 26.09
C SER A 316 28.34 -35.18 24.69
N GLU A 317 28.23 -33.91 24.44
CA GLU A 317 29.21 -32.95 23.93
C GLU A 317 30.15 -33.25 22.76
N GLN A 318 30.27 -32.21 21.93
CA GLN A 318 31.42 -31.75 21.13
C GLN A 318 31.55 -32.28 19.71
N ASP A 319 31.47 -31.50 18.77
CA ASP A 319 32.29 -30.43 18.18
C ASP A 319 32.86 -30.78 16.79
N PHE A 320 32.78 -29.84 15.89
CA PHE A 320 33.64 -29.52 14.73
C PHE A 320 33.62 -30.36 13.42
N THR A 321 33.52 -29.52 12.40
CA THR A 321 34.21 -29.50 11.08
C THR A 321 33.53 -30.08 9.86
N ARG A 322 33.31 -29.13 8.96
CA ARG A 322 33.27 -29.23 7.49
C ARG A 322 34.62 -29.80 6.97
N PRO A 323 34.80 -30.50 5.84
CA PRO A 323 34.75 -29.87 4.52
C PRO A 323 34.38 -30.77 3.28
N GLU A 324 34.13 -30.01 2.20
CA GLU A 324 34.53 -30.23 0.79
C GLU A 324 33.98 -31.37 -0.07
N GLN A 325 33.59 -30.87 -1.25
CA GLN A 325 33.30 -31.55 -2.54
C GLN A 325 34.46 -32.39 -3.07
N PRO A 326 34.28 -33.31 -4.07
CA PRO A 326 34.30 -32.87 -5.48
C PRO A 326 33.39 -33.69 -6.45
N GLN A 327 33.12 -33.05 -7.59
CA GLN A 327 32.82 -33.67 -8.90
C GLN A 327 34.11 -34.29 -9.46
N PRO A 328 34.18 -35.08 -10.61
CA PRO A 328 33.39 -35.01 -11.85
C PRO A 328 33.24 -36.34 -12.66
N GLU A 329 32.85 -36.17 -13.96
CA GLU A 329 33.06 -36.99 -15.18
C GLU A 329 31.99 -38.03 -15.55
N GLN A 330 31.31 -37.77 -16.66
CA GLN A 330 31.50 -38.07 -18.11
C GLN A 330 31.51 -39.55 -18.46
N THR A 331 30.66 -39.96 -19.37
CA THR A 331 30.93 -40.36 -20.76
C THR A 331 29.73 -41.05 -21.39
N ASP A 332 29.35 -40.58 -22.60
CA ASP A 332 29.19 -41.27 -23.91
C ASP A 332 28.43 -42.59 -23.96
N THR A 333 27.62 -42.89 -24.90
CA THR A 333 27.56 -42.81 -26.37
C THR A 333 26.35 -43.59 -26.89
N GLU A 334 25.85 -43.17 -28.08
CA GLU A 334 25.35 -43.97 -29.23
C GLU A 334 24.14 -44.90 -29.03
N ASP A 335 23.23 -45.08 -29.87
CA ASP A 335 22.96 -44.94 -31.29
C ASP A 335 21.60 -45.57 -31.67
N SER A 336 21.05 -45.11 -32.75
CA SER A 336 20.40 -45.75 -33.88
C SER A 336 18.89 -46.01 -33.94
N LYS A 337 18.36 -45.36 -34.96
CA LYS A 337 17.49 -45.90 -36.07
C LYS A 337 16.14 -46.44 -35.68
N GLY A 338 15.08 -45.95 -36.22
CA GLY A 338 14.62 -45.78 -37.59
C GLY A 338 13.22 -46.34 -37.70
N ASN A 339 12.36 -45.71 -38.33
CA ASN A 339 11.56 -46.13 -39.48
C ASN A 339 10.29 -45.28 -39.67
N GLU A 340 10.16 -44.94 -40.87
CA GLU A 340 9.01 -44.43 -41.61
C GLU A 340 7.75 -45.28 -41.39
N ASP A 341 6.57 -44.63 -41.42
CA ASP A 341 5.61 -44.93 -42.49
C ASP A 341 4.51 -43.88 -42.62
N GLN A 342 4.22 -43.64 -43.86
CA GLN A 342 3.26 -42.77 -44.51
C GLN A 342 1.80 -43.10 -44.11
N ASN A 343 0.95 -42.14 -44.07
CA ASN A 343 -0.22 -42.19 -44.93
C ASN A 343 -0.90 -40.80 -45.14
N ASP A 344 -1.09 -40.49 -46.39
CA ASP A 344 -1.89 -39.44 -46.99
C ASP A 344 -3.35 -39.49 -46.55
N THR A 345 -3.94 -38.32 -46.43
CA THR A 345 -5.20 -38.01 -47.15
C THR A 345 -5.50 -36.50 -47.23
N ASN A 346 -5.51 -36.08 -48.42
CA ASN A 346 -6.11 -34.96 -49.09
C ASN A 346 -7.36 -34.35 -48.44
N ALA A 347 -7.39 -33.03 -48.32
CA ALA A 347 -8.56 -32.19 -48.57
C ALA A 347 -8.18 -30.72 -48.85
N GLN A 348 -8.13 -30.43 -50.08
CA GLN A 348 -8.49 -29.23 -50.84
C GLN A 348 -8.40 -27.82 -50.22
N MET A 349 -7.57 -27.08 -50.91
CA MET A 349 -7.51 -25.61 -50.99
C MET A 349 -8.89 -24.97 -51.20
N SER A 350 -9.14 -23.92 -50.46
CA SER A 350 -9.84 -22.75 -50.99
C SER A 350 -9.26 -21.49 -50.35
N ASN A 351 -8.54 -20.79 -51.17
CA ASN A 351 -8.07 -19.44 -50.89
C ASN A 351 -9.21 -18.45 -51.13
N PRO A 352 -9.48 -17.49 -50.29
CA PRO A 352 -9.89 -16.19 -50.75
C PRO A 352 -8.88 -15.12 -50.37
N LYS A 353 -8.27 -14.51 -51.36
CA LYS A 353 -7.70 -13.18 -51.29
C LYS A 353 -8.77 -12.22 -50.75
N GLY A 354 -8.67 -11.92 -49.46
CA GLY A 354 -9.44 -10.87 -48.80
C GLY A 354 -8.47 -9.83 -48.25
N ALA A 355 -8.43 -8.66 -48.89
CA ALA A 355 -7.78 -7.50 -48.30
C ALA A 355 -8.36 -7.26 -46.89
N SER A 356 -7.52 -7.41 -45.86
CA SER A 356 -7.93 -7.13 -44.48
C SER A 356 -8.24 -5.63 -44.36
N ARG A 357 -9.55 -5.31 -44.36
CA ARG A 357 -10.03 -3.96 -44.07
C ARG A 357 -9.65 -3.60 -42.62
N GLU A 358 -9.01 -2.47 -42.46
CA GLU A 358 -8.76 -1.89 -41.14
C GLU A 358 -10.10 -1.57 -40.47
N ARG A 359 -10.26 -2.00 -39.22
CA ARG A 359 -11.46 -1.75 -38.42
C ARG A 359 -11.07 -1.19 -37.09
N VAL A 360 -11.90 -0.32 -36.55
CA VAL A 360 -11.78 0.26 -35.21
C VAL A 360 -12.87 -0.36 -34.35
N ASP A 361 -12.46 -1.08 -33.27
CA ASP A 361 -13.38 -1.68 -32.32
C ASP A 361 -13.62 -0.73 -31.14
N ALA A 362 -14.90 -0.57 -30.76
CA ALA A 362 -15.27 0.26 -29.62
C ALA A 362 -14.76 -0.35 -28.27
N ALA A 363 -14.34 0.50 -27.34
CA ALA A 363 -13.95 0.06 -25.99
C ALA A 363 -15.19 -0.39 -25.19
N ASN A 364 -15.07 -1.47 -24.44
CA ASN A 364 -16.11 -1.91 -23.51
C ASN A 364 -15.94 -1.16 -22.18
N LEU A 365 -16.82 -0.17 -21.92
CA LEU A 365 -16.74 0.74 -20.77
C LEU A 365 -17.33 0.16 -19.48
N HIS A 366 -17.95 -1.03 -19.54
CA HIS A 366 -18.64 -1.64 -18.39
C HIS A 366 -17.78 -2.65 -17.61
N VAL A 367 -16.47 -2.54 -17.67
CA VAL A 367 -15.60 -3.35 -16.82
C VAL A 367 -15.54 -2.71 -15.43
N ASN A 368 -16.25 -3.29 -14.47
CA ASN A 368 -16.16 -2.89 -13.06
C ASN A 368 -14.85 -3.41 -12.47
N LEU A 369 -13.86 -2.56 -12.38
CA LEU A 369 -12.62 -2.85 -11.66
C LEU A 369 -12.62 -2.05 -10.34
N PRO A 370 -12.23 -2.63 -9.20
CA PRO A 370 -12.05 -1.87 -7.97
C PRO A 370 -10.94 -0.82 -8.13
N PRO A 371 -10.92 0.24 -7.32
CA PRO A 371 -9.90 1.26 -7.39
C PRO A 371 -8.50 0.64 -7.23
N MET A 372 -7.64 0.92 -8.18
CA MET A 372 -6.29 0.33 -8.24
C MET A 372 -5.35 1.00 -7.25
N TRP A 373 -4.79 0.21 -6.36
CA TRP A 373 -3.82 0.64 -5.36
C TRP A 373 -2.45 0.05 -5.70
N ILE A 374 -1.52 0.90 -6.12
CA ILE A 374 -0.10 0.54 -6.17
C ILE A 374 0.53 1.08 -4.90
N GLU A 375 1.11 0.21 -4.08
CA GLU A 375 1.98 0.67 -3.01
C GLU A 375 3.19 1.35 -3.65
N PRO A 376 3.47 2.62 -3.29
CA PRO A 376 4.64 3.29 -3.84
C PRO A 376 5.88 2.57 -3.32
N ALA A 377 6.65 1.96 -4.21
CA ALA A 377 7.97 1.47 -3.88
C ALA A 377 8.77 2.62 -3.24
N LYS A 378 9.36 2.39 -2.06
CA LYS A 378 10.24 3.35 -1.40
C LYS A 378 11.52 3.48 -2.23
N ASP A 379 11.50 4.40 -3.17
CA ASP A 379 12.63 4.63 -4.05
C ASP A 379 13.64 5.56 -3.37
N ARG A 380 14.85 5.07 -3.14
CA ARG A 380 15.95 5.84 -2.52
C ARG A 380 16.67 6.76 -3.49
N LYS A 381 16.36 6.71 -4.78
CA LYS A 381 17.00 7.55 -5.81
C LYS A 381 16.26 8.88 -5.98
N PRO A 382 16.95 10.03 -6.04
CA PRO A 382 16.30 11.32 -6.26
C PRO A 382 15.72 11.41 -7.68
N LYS A 383 14.43 11.74 -7.81
CA LYS A 383 13.71 11.88 -9.08
C LYS A 383 13.28 13.32 -9.35
N LYS A 384 13.33 13.74 -10.63
CA LYS A 384 13.02 15.12 -11.07
C LYS A 384 11.55 15.39 -11.41
N GLY A 385 10.65 14.44 -11.35
CA GLY A 385 9.24 14.60 -11.71
C GLY A 385 8.35 15.28 -10.67
N SER A 386 7.07 15.53 -10.99
CA SER A 386 6.00 15.89 -10.04
C SER A 386 4.80 14.99 -10.26
N GLY A 387 4.21 14.43 -9.19
CA GLY A 387 3.07 13.51 -9.23
C GLY A 387 2.52 13.25 -7.84
N LYS A 388 1.66 12.24 -7.69
CA LYS A 388 1.04 11.90 -6.41
C LYS A 388 1.35 10.46 -5.93
N ARG A 389 1.96 9.62 -6.77
CA ARG A 389 2.06 8.17 -6.52
C ARG A 389 3.22 7.77 -5.62
N SER A 390 4.46 8.10 -5.94
CA SER A 390 5.64 7.65 -5.21
C SER A 390 6.32 8.80 -4.46
N LEU A 391 6.76 8.53 -3.22
CA LEU A 391 7.61 9.41 -2.43
C LEU A 391 9.06 9.16 -2.81
N THR A 392 9.76 10.21 -3.21
CA THR A 392 11.19 10.13 -3.54
C THR A 392 11.94 11.27 -2.90
N MET A 393 13.18 11.03 -2.53
CA MET A 393 14.09 12.09 -2.14
C MET A 393 14.38 13.00 -3.34
N THR A 394 14.57 14.29 -3.11
CA THR A 394 14.89 15.24 -4.18
C THR A 394 16.05 16.14 -3.76
N ASP A 395 16.98 16.32 -4.70
CA ASP A 395 18.08 17.27 -4.55
C ASP A 395 17.69 18.69 -5.00
N LEU A 396 16.45 18.85 -5.48
CA LEU A 396 15.90 20.15 -5.86
C LEU A 396 15.46 20.90 -4.61
N MET A 397 15.61 22.24 -4.61
CA MET A 397 15.12 23.10 -3.51
C MET A 397 13.58 23.09 -3.39
N GLN A 398 12.91 22.13 -4.00
CA GLN A 398 11.45 21.93 -3.98
C GLN A 398 11.12 20.63 -3.26
N GLY A 399 10.10 20.64 -2.45
CA GLY A 399 9.66 19.49 -1.68
C GLY A 399 9.59 19.78 -0.20
N ARG A 400 9.02 18.84 0.55
CA ARG A 400 8.88 18.92 1.99
C ARG A 400 10.23 18.65 2.66
N TYR A 401 10.66 19.51 3.57
CA TYR A 401 11.79 19.25 4.46
C TYR A 401 11.41 18.14 5.45
N VAL A 402 12.23 17.10 5.49
CA VAL A 402 11.97 15.89 6.27
C VAL A 402 12.96 15.76 7.40
N ARG A 403 14.24 15.82 7.08
CA ARG A 403 15.34 15.69 8.05
C ARG A 403 16.55 16.48 7.61
N ALA A 404 17.49 16.66 8.53
CA ALA A 404 18.79 17.24 8.25
C ALA A 404 19.86 16.15 8.20
N GLU A 405 20.83 16.31 7.28
CA GLU A 405 22.00 15.44 7.17
C GLU A 405 23.29 16.27 7.13
N ILE A 406 24.43 15.64 7.46
CA ILE A 406 25.75 16.24 7.25
C ILE A 406 25.98 16.30 5.74
N PRO A 407 26.27 17.50 5.17
CA PRO A 407 26.45 17.63 3.73
C PRO A 407 27.69 16.89 3.25
N LYS A 408 27.53 16.00 2.28
CA LYS A 408 28.64 15.27 1.63
C LYS A 408 29.38 16.11 0.59
N THR A 409 28.70 17.14 0.05
CA THR A 409 29.22 18.07 -0.98
C THR A 409 28.80 19.49 -0.62
N LYS A 410 29.31 20.50 -1.36
CA LYS A 410 28.81 21.87 -1.21
C LYS A 410 27.30 21.90 -1.46
N THR A 411 26.52 22.22 -0.44
CA THR A 411 25.06 22.34 -0.54
C THR A 411 24.63 23.81 -0.50
N SER A 412 23.61 24.15 -1.28
CA SER A 412 22.94 25.44 -1.25
C SER A 412 21.69 25.43 -0.36
N ASP A 413 21.18 24.25 0.01
CA ASP A 413 19.95 24.08 0.81
C ASP A 413 20.30 23.72 2.26
N ILE A 414 20.67 24.75 3.02
CA ILE A 414 21.10 24.60 4.41
C ILE A 414 19.88 24.49 5.33
N ALA A 415 19.89 23.49 6.24
CA ALA A 415 18.97 23.35 7.34
C ALA A 415 19.42 24.26 8.49
N PHE A 416 18.94 25.48 8.48
CA PHE A 416 19.40 26.53 9.42
C PHE A 416 19.14 26.15 10.88
N ASP A 417 17.99 25.60 11.17
CA ASP A 417 17.59 25.12 12.50
C ASP A 417 18.49 23.99 13.02
N ALA A 418 18.78 23.01 12.20
CA ALA A 418 19.68 21.91 12.55
C ALA A 418 21.14 22.33 12.63
N THR A 419 21.57 23.29 11.80
CA THR A 419 22.92 23.88 11.84
C THR A 419 23.13 24.63 13.13
N LEU A 420 22.18 25.46 13.57
CA LEU A 420 22.25 26.17 14.84
C LEU A 420 22.31 25.21 16.02
N ARG A 421 21.47 24.15 16.01
CA ARG A 421 21.48 23.11 17.07
C ARG A 421 22.82 22.38 17.11
N ALA A 422 23.44 22.07 15.97
CA ALA A 422 24.75 21.46 15.91
C ALA A 422 25.87 22.38 16.43
N ALA A 423 25.77 23.69 16.18
CA ALA A 423 26.75 24.68 16.60
C ALA A 423 26.61 25.04 18.10
N ALA A 424 25.40 25.00 18.66
CA ALA A 424 25.06 25.49 20.00
C ALA A 424 25.93 24.94 21.13
N PRO A 425 26.24 23.63 21.25
CA PRO A 425 27.02 23.07 22.35
C PRO A 425 28.48 23.58 22.40
N TYR A 426 28.99 24.06 21.28
CA TYR A 426 30.41 24.45 21.15
C TYR A 426 30.64 25.96 21.30
N GLN A 427 29.58 26.77 21.53
CA GLN A 427 29.70 28.24 21.53
C GLN A 427 30.63 28.77 22.62
N LYS A 428 30.60 28.19 23.83
CA LYS A 428 31.48 28.58 24.94
C LYS A 428 32.98 28.37 24.66
N ALA A 429 33.30 27.37 23.86
CA ALA A 429 34.68 27.03 23.48
C ALA A 429 35.18 27.79 22.25
N ARG A 430 34.32 28.58 21.61
CA ARG A 430 34.64 29.30 20.37
C ARG A 430 34.86 30.78 20.64
N PRO A 431 35.92 31.41 20.11
CA PRO A 431 36.11 32.85 20.25
C PRO A 431 34.98 33.59 19.56
N SER A 432 34.31 34.48 20.30
CA SER A 432 33.22 35.33 19.79
C SER A 432 33.83 36.50 19.03
N ASN A 433 33.76 36.50 17.70
CA ASN A 433 34.22 37.60 16.85
C ASN A 433 33.13 38.67 16.64
N GLY A 434 32.36 38.99 17.69
CA GLY A 434 31.23 39.94 17.60
C GLY A 434 29.94 39.32 17.03
N CYS A 435 29.93 38.02 16.70
CA CYS A 435 28.75 37.30 16.27
C CYS A 435 28.06 36.61 17.45
N ALA A 436 26.74 36.65 17.49
CA ALA A 436 25.94 35.98 18.55
C ALA A 436 26.13 34.46 18.52
N VAL A 437 26.35 33.86 17.36
CA VAL A 437 26.61 32.42 17.17
C VAL A 437 27.71 32.24 16.14
N VAL A 438 28.73 31.46 16.49
CA VAL A 438 29.86 31.12 15.58
C VAL A 438 29.61 29.75 14.97
N ILE A 439 29.32 29.71 13.67
CA ILE A 439 29.07 28.48 12.91
C ILE A 439 30.36 28.06 12.17
N ARG A 440 30.76 26.79 12.32
CA ARG A 440 31.87 26.19 11.57
C ARG A 440 31.34 25.25 10.48
N LYS A 441 32.21 24.86 9.54
CA LYS A 441 31.83 23.94 8.44
C LYS A 441 31.27 22.61 8.94
N ASP A 442 31.78 22.09 10.05
CA ASP A 442 31.34 20.82 10.64
C ASP A 442 29.94 20.89 11.28
N ASP A 443 29.46 22.10 11.59
CA ASP A 443 28.12 22.32 12.12
C ASP A 443 27.07 22.33 11.01
N LEU A 444 27.47 22.52 9.75
CA LEU A 444 26.54 22.65 8.65
C LEU A 444 25.69 21.38 8.49
N ARG A 445 24.41 21.58 8.29
CA ARG A 445 23.43 20.55 7.99
C ARG A 445 22.67 20.92 6.73
N SER A 446 22.49 19.97 5.83
CA SER A 446 21.69 20.12 4.60
C SER A 446 20.28 19.58 4.83
N LYS A 447 19.30 20.18 4.20
CA LYS A 447 17.91 19.70 4.21
C LYS A 447 17.80 18.49 3.29
N VAL A 448 17.24 17.40 3.81
CA VAL A 448 16.75 16.29 3.00
C VAL A 448 15.27 16.57 2.72
N ARG A 449 14.94 16.65 1.45
CA ARG A 449 13.57 16.94 1.01
C ARG A 449 12.96 15.73 0.32
N GLU A 450 11.68 15.55 0.55
CA GLU A 450 10.85 14.57 -0.15
C GLU A 450 9.83 15.25 -1.04
N LYS A 451 9.62 14.66 -2.19
CA LYS A 451 8.63 15.09 -3.16
C LYS A 451 7.87 13.88 -3.68
N ARG A 452 6.59 14.02 -3.91
CA ARG A 452 5.81 13.00 -4.62
C ARG A 452 6.05 13.11 -6.12
N THR A 453 6.38 11.99 -6.76
CA THR A 453 6.55 11.87 -8.20
C THR A 453 5.51 10.93 -8.79
N GLY A 454 5.13 11.16 -10.05
CA GLY A 454 4.31 10.24 -10.83
C GLY A 454 5.19 9.22 -11.54
N ASN A 455 4.64 8.04 -11.78
CA ASN A 455 5.28 7.00 -12.57
C ASN A 455 5.09 7.23 -14.07
N ILE A 456 5.84 6.47 -14.88
CA ILE A 456 5.63 6.39 -16.33
C ILE A 456 5.16 4.98 -16.65
N PHE A 457 4.02 4.87 -17.33
CA PHE A 457 3.49 3.61 -17.84
C PHE A 457 3.67 3.56 -19.34
N LEU A 458 4.42 2.58 -19.82
CA LEU A 458 4.62 2.32 -21.25
C LEU A 458 3.86 1.06 -21.65
N PHE A 459 2.75 1.23 -22.34
CA PHE A 459 1.97 0.14 -22.91
C PHE A 459 2.56 -0.29 -24.25
N VAL A 460 2.78 -1.59 -24.42
CA VAL A 460 3.21 -2.21 -25.67
C VAL A 460 2.12 -3.20 -26.07
N VAL A 461 1.29 -2.82 -27.04
CA VAL A 461 0.02 -3.47 -27.33
C VAL A 461 0.05 -4.15 -28.70
N ASP A 462 -0.29 -5.43 -28.69
CA ASP A 462 -0.54 -6.19 -29.91
C ASP A 462 -1.88 -5.78 -30.53
N ALA A 463 -1.80 -5.18 -31.70
CA ALA A 463 -2.97 -4.78 -32.47
C ALA A 463 -3.22 -5.72 -33.68
N SER A 464 -2.74 -6.97 -33.64
CA SER A 464 -2.94 -7.95 -34.69
C SER A 464 -4.37 -8.50 -34.76
N GLY A 465 -4.76 -9.10 -35.87
CA GLY A 465 -6.15 -9.47 -36.19
C GLY A 465 -6.48 -10.95 -36.07
N SER A 466 -6.05 -11.69 -35.00
CA SER A 466 -6.43 -13.09 -34.84
C SER A 466 -7.95 -13.25 -34.61
N MET A 467 -8.56 -14.27 -35.27
CA MET A 467 -9.99 -14.58 -35.12
C MET A 467 -10.34 -14.87 -33.66
N GLY A 468 -11.28 -14.13 -33.09
CA GLY A 468 -11.60 -14.12 -31.64
C GLY A 468 -11.03 -12.92 -30.87
N ALA A 469 -10.17 -12.12 -31.49
CA ALA A 469 -9.52 -10.96 -30.86
C ALA A 469 -10.48 -9.78 -30.60
N ARG A 470 -11.66 -9.73 -31.22
CA ARG A 470 -12.55 -8.56 -31.15
C ARG A 470 -13.11 -8.31 -29.75
N GLU A 471 -13.67 -9.32 -29.10
CA GLU A 471 -14.20 -9.14 -27.75
C GLU A 471 -13.06 -8.94 -26.75
N ARG A 472 -11.97 -9.68 -26.91
CA ARG A 472 -10.77 -9.52 -26.10
C ARG A 472 -10.14 -8.14 -26.24
N MET A 473 -10.08 -7.61 -27.49
CA MET A 473 -9.56 -6.26 -27.73
C MET A 473 -10.46 -5.19 -27.10
N LYS A 474 -11.78 -5.38 -27.04
CA LYS A 474 -12.68 -4.50 -26.28
C LYS A 474 -12.38 -4.53 -24.79
N THR A 475 -12.15 -5.73 -24.24
CA THR A 475 -11.76 -5.89 -22.82
C THR A 475 -10.40 -5.24 -22.55
N VAL A 476 -9.40 -5.50 -23.38
CA VAL A 476 -8.06 -4.89 -23.29
C VAL A 476 -8.14 -3.36 -23.37
N LYS A 477 -8.88 -2.81 -24.31
CA LYS A 477 -9.11 -1.35 -24.41
C LYS A 477 -9.80 -0.80 -23.15
N GLY A 478 -10.77 -1.53 -22.59
CA GLY A 478 -11.43 -1.17 -21.32
C GLY A 478 -10.45 -1.14 -20.13
N VAL A 479 -9.58 -2.15 -20.01
CA VAL A 479 -8.54 -2.21 -18.99
C VAL A 479 -7.55 -1.06 -19.13
N ILE A 480 -7.01 -0.83 -20.33
CA ILE A 480 -6.10 0.28 -20.61
C ILE A 480 -6.75 1.62 -20.26
N PHE A 481 -8.02 1.80 -20.63
CA PHE A 481 -8.75 3.04 -20.35
C PHE A 481 -8.89 3.29 -18.83
N LYS A 482 -9.16 2.25 -18.07
CA LYS A 482 -9.26 2.38 -16.60
C LYS A 482 -7.92 2.68 -15.94
N ILE A 483 -6.83 2.08 -16.43
CA ILE A 483 -5.47 2.41 -16.02
C ILE A 483 -5.14 3.87 -16.36
N LEU A 484 -5.56 4.36 -17.50
CA LEU A 484 -5.40 5.76 -17.90
C LEU A 484 -6.12 6.73 -16.94
N LEU A 485 -7.33 6.38 -16.50
CA LEU A 485 -8.08 7.19 -15.53
C LEU A 485 -7.37 7.24 -14.17
N ASP A 486 -6.89 6.10 -13.66
CA ASP A 486 -6.12 6.06 -12.41
C ASP A 486 -4.80 6.83 -12.53
N ALA A 487 -4.07 6.67 -13.62
CA ALA A 487 -2.85 7.41 -13.91
C ALA A 487 -3.08 8.93 -13.91
N TYR A 488 -4.23 9.37 -14.43
CA TYR A 488 -4.60 10.80 -14.41
C TYR A 488 -4.81 11.32 -12.99
N GLN A 489 -5.60 10.62 -12.19
CA GLN A 489 -5.85 11.00 -10.79
C GLN A 489 -4.54 11.12 -9.99
N LYS A 490 -3.56 10.28 -10.31
CA LYS A 490 -2.25 10.23 -9.66
C LYS A 490 -1.19 11.11 -10.32
N ARG A 491 -1.53 11.79 -11.44
CA ARG A 491 -0.63 12.62 -12.25
C ARG A 491 0.56 11.86 -12.82
N ASP A 492 0.34 10.60 -13.18
CA ASP A 492 1.30 9.78 -13.89
C ASP A 492 1.40 10.17 -15.37
N ARG A 493 2.40 9.65 -16.06
CA ARG A 493 2.57 9.81 -17.50
C ARG A 493 2.34 8.47 -18.18
N VAL A 494 1.70 8.50 -19.34
CA VAL A 494 1.36 7.30 -20.09
C VAL A 494 1.84 7.42 -21.53
N GLY A 495 2.51 6.38 -22.01
CA GLY A 495 2.89 6.21 -23.41
C GLY A 495 2.31 4.90 -23.97
N MET A 496 2.08 4.83 -25.28
CA MET A 496 1.55 3.64 -25.91
C MET A 496 2.24 3.38 -27.24
N ILE A 497 2.70 2.15 -27.41
CA ILE A 497 3.23 1.59 -28.65
C ILE A 497 2.27 0.51 -29.11
N ALA A 498 1.85 0.56 -30.37
CA ALA A 498 1.12 -0.53 -31.00
C ALA A 498 1.95 -1.17 -32.11
N PHE A 499 1.92 -2.49 -32.18
CA PHE A 499 2.60 -3.23 -33.24
C PHE A 499 1.59 -4.08 -34.02
N ARG A 500 1.68 -4.00 -35.36
CA ARG A 500 0.80 -4.71 -36.28
C ARG A 500 1.41 -4.82 -37.68
N LYS A 501 0.92 -5.75 -38.50
CA LYS A 501 1.38 -5.99 -39.89
C LYS A 501 2.90 -6.26 -39.93
N LYS A 502 3.72 -5.28 -40.26
CA LYS A 502 5.19 -5.35 -40.34
C LYS A 502 5.90 -4.24 -39.53
N GLN A 503 5.17 -3.43 -38.79
CA GLN A 503 5.68 -2.22 -38.14
C GLN A 503 5.22 -2.09 -36.68
N ALA A 504 5.99 -1.34 -35.90
CA ALA A 504 5.62 -0.88 -34.58
C ALA A 504 5.65 0.66 -34.55
N GLU A 505 4.60 1.26 -34.05
CA GLU A 505 4.41 2.71 -34.04
C GLU A 505 4.14 3.22 -32.62
N VAL A 506 4.67 4.40 -32.27
CA VAL A 506 4.30 5.11 -31.05
C VAL A 506 2.95 5.79 -31.29
N LEU A 507 1.86 5.14 -30.88
CA LEU A 507 0.51 5.71 -30.99
C LEU A 507 0.30 6.90 -30.07
N LEU A 508 0.91 6.84 -28.87
CA LEU A 508 0.81 7.85 -27.86
C LEU A 508 2.22 8.13 -27.31
N PRO A 509 2.80 9.30 -27.61
CA PRO A 509 4.00 9.75 -26.91
C PRO A 509 3.73 9.89 -25.42
N VAL A 510 4.75 9.73 -24.56
CA VAL A 510 4.60 9.80 -23.11
C VAL A 510 4.01 11.16 -22.69
N THR A 511 2.76 11.14 -22.24
CA THR A 511 1.96 12.33 -21.94
C THR A 511 1.20 12.20 -20.61
N ARG A 512 0.70 13.32 -20.11
CA ARG A 512 -0.26 13.39 -18.98
C ARG A 512 -1.70 13.61 -19.44
N SER A 513 -1.95 13.81 -20.72
CA SER A 513 -3.28 14.10 -21.26
C SER A 513 -4.06 12.79 -21.45
N VAL A 514 -5.07 12.57 -20.61
CA VAL A 514 -5.97 11.41 -20.72
C VAL A 514 -6.90 11.52 -21.92
N ASP A 515 -7.41 12.72 -22.20
CA ASP A 515 -8.30 12.92 -23.36
C ASP A 515 -7.61 12.55 -24.67
N PHE A 516 -6.33 12.91 -24.80
CA PHE A 516 -5.52 12.53 -25.96
C PHE A 516 -5.26 11.03 -26.01
N ALA A 517 -4.94 10.41 -24.84
CA ALA A 517 -4.75 8.99 -24.73
C ALA A 517 -6.03 8.20 -25.05
N GLN A 518 -7.18 8.66 -24.56
CA GLN A 518 -8.49 8.05 -24.84
C GLN A 518 -8.84 8.11 -26.33
N LYS A 519 -8.67 9.26 -26.97
CA LYS A 519 -8.91 9.41 -28.41
C LYS A 519 -8.03 8.48 -29.26
N LYS A 520 -6.75 8.37 -28.90
CA LYS A 520 -5.80 7.47 -29.60
C LYS A 520 -6.11 6.00 -29.36
N LEU A 521 -6.51 5.62 -28.15
CA LEU A 521 -6.91 4.25 -27.82
C LEU A 521 -8.20 3.85 -28.57
N ALA A 522 -9.20 4.75 -28.63
CA ALA A 522 -10.45 4.53 -29.36
C ALA A 522 -10.20 4.34 -30.86
N SER A 523 -9.33 5.16 -31.44
CA SER A 523 -8.98 5.11 -32.85
C SER A 523 -7.93 4.06 -33.24
N MET A 524 -7.45 3.23 -32.28
CA MET A 524 -6.42 2.23 -32.52
C MET A 524 -6.89 1.18 -33.53
N PRO A 525 -6.28 1.11 -34.73
CA PRO A 525 -6.67 0.17 -35.76
C PRO A 525 -6.15 -1.23 -35.43
N THR A 526 -6.95 -2.27 -35.74
CA THR A 526 -6.64 -3.68 -35.48
C THR A 526 -6.54 -4.47 -36.78
N GLY A 527 -5.64 -5.46 -36.83
CA GLY A 527 -5.50 -6.39 -37.96
C GLY A 527 -4.07 -6.59 -38.47
N GLY A 528 -3.82 -7.74 -39.12
CA GLY A 528 -2.55 -8.10 -39.76
C GLY A 528 -1.67 -9.06 -38.91
N LYS A 529 -0.40 -9.22 -39.35
CA LYS A 529 0.61 -10.06 -38.69
C LYS A 529 1.11 -9.42 -37.38
N THR A 530 1.74 -10.20 -36.51
CA THR A 530 2.25 -9.80 -35.20
C THR A 530 3.78 -9.63 -35.22
N PRO A 531 4.32 -8.44 -35.43
CA PRO A 531 5.77 -8.16 -35.39
C PRO A 531 6.21 -7.88 -33.94
N LEU A 532 6.14 -8.88 -33.06
CA LEU A 532 6.39 -8.73 -31.63
C LEU A 532 7.82 -8.20 -31.33
N ALA A 533 8.85 -8.73 -32.02
CA ALA A 533 10.22 -8.26 -31.87
C ALA A 533 10.36 -6.77 -32.17
N LYS A 534 9.66 -6.26 -33.21
CA LYS A 534 9.66 -4.82 -33.53
C LYS A 534 8.95 -3.98 -32.47
N GLY A 535 7.88 -4.54 -31.86
CA GLY A 535 7.21 -3.92 -30.73
C GLY A 535 8.13 -3.72 -29.54
N LEU A 536 8.89 -4.75 -29.19
CA LEU A 536 9.87 -4.72 -28.09
C LEU A 536 11.05 -3.80 -28.39
N LEU A 537 11.60 -3.85 -29.61
CA LEU A 537 12.66 -2.94 -30.05
C LEU A 537 12.21 -1.48 -29.96
N LYS A 538 10.98 -1.18 -30.40
CA LYS A 538 10.41 0.18 -30.31
C LYS A 538 10.20 0.63 -28.87
N ALA A 539 9.87 -0.29 -27.98
CA ALA A 539 9.81 -0.02 -26.55
C ALA A 539 11.18 0.34 -26.00
N GLU A 540 12.23 -0.37 -26.42
CA GLU A 540 13.62 -0.07 -26.04
C GLU A 540 14.03 1.35 -26.48
N ASP A 541 13.74 1.75 -27.72
CA ASP A 541 13.98 3.11 -28.22
C ASP A 541 13.34 4.19 -27.34
N VAL A 542 12.07 3.97 -26.93
CA VAL A 542 11.32 4.90 -26.07
C VAL A 542 11.92 4.93 -24.67
N LEU A 543 12.30 3.79 -24.12
CA LEU A 543 12.98 3.69 -22.82
C LEU A 543 14.31 4.45 -22.83
N ASP A 544 15.12 4.30 -23.88
CA ASP A 544 16.40 5.02 -24.03
C ASP A 544 16.19 6.53 -24.10
N MET A 545 15.16 6.97 -24.81
CA MET A 545 14.81 8.39 -24.87
C MET A 545 14.42 8.91 -23.46
N LEU A 546 13.64 8.15 -22.70
CA LEU A 546 13.22 8.52 -21.34
C LEU A 546 14.42 8.59 -20.38
N TYR A 547 15.34 7.63 -20.44
CA TYR A 547 16.55 7.63 -19.61
C TYR A 547 17.51 8.77 -19.92
N ARG A 548 17.63 9.18 -21.21
CA ARG A 548 18.40 10.36 -21.58
C ARG A 548 17.82 11.66 -21.00
N GLN A 549 16.48 11.73 -20.88
CA GLN A 549 15.80 12.89 -20.30
C GLN A 549 15.94 12.95 -18.77
N ASP A 550 15.79 11.79 -18.11
CA ASP A 550 15.90 11.67 -16.65
C ASP A 550 16.33 10.25 -16.25
N PRO A 551 17.63 10.04 -15.97
CA PRO A 551 18.17 8.71 -15.62
C PRO A 551 17.63 8.10 -14.32
N ALA A 552 16.97 8.90 -13.50
CA ALA A 552 16.40 8.47 -12.22
C ALA A 552 14.94 7.95 -12.33
N GLN A 553 14.36 7.94 -13.53
CA GLN A 553 13.01 7.44 -13.75
C GLN A 553 13.03 5.94 -14.04
N ASP A 554 12.14 5.19 -13.34
CA ASP A 554 11.92 3.79 -13.61
C ASP A 554 10.53 3.63 -14.26
N PRO A 555 10.45 3.61 -15.60
CA PRO A 555 9.19 3.38 -16.30
C PRO A 555 8.72 1.93 -16.08
N VAL A 556 7.41 1.77 -15.91
CA VAL A 556 6.74 0.47 -15.84
C VAL A 556 6.35 0.07 -17.26
N VAL A 557 6.77 -1.09 -17.72
CA VAL A 557 6.43 -1.61 -19.05
C VAL A 557 5.31 -2.63 -18.94
N ILE A 558 4.25 -2.45 -19.74
CA ILE A 558 3.10 -3.35 -19.77
C ILE A 558 2.95 -3.89 -21.19
N LEU A 559 3.36 -5.14 -21.39
CA LEU A 559 3.22 -5.85 -22.66
C LEU A 559 1.88 -6.59 -22.72
N ILE A 560 1.07 -6.33 -23.74
CA ILE A 560 -0.20 -7.00 -23.98
C ILE A 560 -0.11 -7.73 -25.33
N THR A 561 -0.11 -9.05 -25.32
CA THR A 561 0.08 -9.87 -26.52
C THR A 561 -0.56 -11.24 -26.37
N ASP A 562 -0.95 -11.88 -27.48
CA ASP A 562 -1.33 -13.29 -27.53
C ASP A 562 -0.11 -14.24 -27.68
N GLY A 563 1.11 -13.68 -27.63
CA GLY A 563 2.35 -14.42 -27.72
C GLY A 563 2.72 -14.93 -29.10
N ARG A 564 1.94 -14.67 -30.14
CA ARG A 564 2.26 -15.12 -31.49
C ARG A 564 3.23 -14.15 -32.14
N ALA A 565 4.45 -14.58 -32.40
CA ALA A 565 5.42 -13.84 -33.21
C ALA A 565 5.36 -14.39 -34.66
N THR A 566 4.74 -13.63 -35.59
CA THR A 566 4.53 -14.08 -36.98
C THR A 566 5.30 -13.27 -38.00
N SER A 567 6.08 -12.28 -37.59
CA SER A 567 6.90 -11.45 -38.48
C SER A 567 8.29 -11.28 -37.88
N PRO A 568 9.36 -11.63 -38.63
CA PRO A 568 10.72 -11.50 -38.15
C PRO A 568 11.18 -10.03 -38.08
N LEU A 569 12.26 -9.79 -37.37
CA LEU A 569 12.88 -8.47 -37.29
C LEU A 569 13.57 -8.15 -38.62
N ASN A 570 14.33 -9.10 -39.17
CA ASN A 570 15.02 -9.03 -40.46
C ASN A 570 14.56 -10.17 -41.36
N GLU A 571 14.71 -10.01 -42.68
CA GLU A 571 14.40 -11.10 -43.63
C GLU A 571 15.37 -12.27 -43.41
N GLY A 572 14.82 -13.45 -43.09
CA GLY A 572 15.59 -14.68 -42.88
C GLY A 572 15.83 -15.07 -41.41
N THR A 573 15.40 -14.25 -40.41
CA THR A 573 15.49 -14.63 -38.99
C THR A 573 14.20 -15.31 -38.49
N ASP A 574 14.31 -16.08 -37.43
CA ASP A 574 13.14 -16.68 -36.78
C ASP A 574 12.43 -15.65 -35.89
N PRO A 575 11.12 -15.40 -36.13
CA PRO A 575 10.36 -14.38 -35.38
C PRO A 575 10.34 -14.61 -33.87
N VAL A 576 10.37 -15.88 -33.42
CA VAL A 576 10.32 -16.24 -32.02
C VAL A 576 11.65 -15.95 -31.33
N THR A 577 12.74 -16.31 -32.00
CA THR A 577 14.09 -16.07 -31.48
C THR A 577 14.34 -14.56 -31.40
N ASP A 578 13.99 -13.79 -32.43
CA ASP A 578 14.10 -12.34 -32.44
C ASP A 578 13.33 -11.72 -31.24
N ALA A 579 12.09 -12.17 -31.02
CA ALA A 579 11.27 -11.67 -29.89
C ALA A 579 11.86 -12.04 -28.53
N MET A 580 12.44 -13.23 -28.39
CA MET A 580 13.09 -13.65 -27.14
C MET A 580 14.38 -12.86 -26.85
N ASP A 581 15.14 -12.51 -27.86
CA ASP A 581 16.38 -11.75 -27.66
C ASP A 581 16.08 -10.29 -27.27
N GLU A 582 15.10 -9.66 -27.90
CA GLU A 582 14.64 -8.33 -27.48
C GLU A 582 14.02 -8.36 -26.08
N ALA A 583 13.27 -9.40 -25.72
CA ALA A 583 12.75 -9.58 -24.37
C ALA A 583 13.88 -9.67 -23.32
N LYS A 584 14.96 -10.40 -23.59
CA LYS A 584 16.15 -10.47 -22.71
C LYS A 584 16.83 -9.12 -22.58
N ARG A 585 16.87 -8.30 -23.65
CA ARG A 585 17.48 -6.95 -23.62
C ARG A 585 16.71 -6.03 -22.65
N ILE A 586 15.39 -6.03 -22.73
CA ILE A 586 14.54 -5.28 -21.77
C ILE A 586 14.73 -5.84 -20.36
N GLY A 587 14.77 -7.15 -20.17
CA GLY A 587 14.98 -7.80 -18.87
C GLY A 587 16.30 -7.42 -18.17
N ARG A 588 17.38 -7.20 -18.92
CA ARG A 588 18.68 -6.74 -18.38
C ARG A 588 18.62 -5.35 -17.75
N ARG A 589 17.59 -4.57 -18.02
CA ARG A 589 17.41 -3.23 -17.45
C ARG A 589 16.82 -3.26 -16.03
N HIS A 590 16.37 -4.43 -15.57
CA HIS A 590 15.75 -4.63 -14.24
C HIS A 590 14.59 -3.67 -13.95
N LEU A 591 13.79 -3.37 -14.97
CA LEU A 591 12.59 -2.55 -14.86
C LEU A 591 11.41 -3.36 -14.35
N PRO A 592 10.42 -2.72 -13.71
CA PRO A 592 9.13 -3.33 -13.49
C PRO A 592 8.44 -3.62 -14.82
N VAL A 593 8.21 -4.90 -15.13
CA VAL A 593 7.55 -5.34 -16.36
C VAL A 593 6.38 -6.25 -16.04
N ALA A 594 5.24 -6.05 -16.69
CA ALA A 594 4.11 -6.96 -16.71
C ALA A 594 3.83 -7.47 -18.12
N VAL A 595 3.54 -8.76 -18.24
CA VAL A 595 3.09 -9.37 -19.48
C VAL A 595 1.66 -9.86 -19.30
N ILE A 596 0.75 -9.30 -20.06
CA ILE A 596 -0.67 -9.67 -20.09
C ILE A 596 -0.90 -10.54 -21.32
N ASP A 597 -1.14 -11.83 -21.08
CA ASP A 597 -1.38 -12.82 -22.12
C ASP A 597 -2.86 -12.84 -22.50
N THR A 598 -3.10 -12.58 -23.78
CA THR A 598 -4.44 -12.61 -24.37
C THR A 598 -4.69 -13.90 -25.18
N GLU A 599 -3.80 -14.92 -25.07
CA GLU A 599 -3.94 -16.19 -25.78
C GLU A 599 -5.16 -16.96 -25.24
N ALA A 600 -6.12 -17.28 -26.12
CA ALA A 600 -7.28 -18.12 -25.82
C ALA A 600 -7.37 -19.25 -26.82
N GLY A 601 -7.80 -20.43 -26.36
CA GLY A 601 -8.01 -21.63 -27.15
C GLY A 601 -7.47 -22.90 -26.48
N PHE A 602 -7.84 -24.05 -27.05
CA PHE A 602 -7.46 -25.38 -26.55
C PHE A 602 -5.95 -25.67 -26.70
N ILE A 603 -5.31 -25.10 -27.73
CA ILE A 603 -3.87 -25.27 -27.97
C ILE A 603 -3.19 -23.93 -27.63
N ARG A 604 -2.43 -23.92 -26.56
CA ARG A 604 -1.67 -22.75 -26.10
C ARG A 604 -0.18 -22.92 -26.44
N LEU A 605 0.37 -21.99 -27.16
CA LEU A 605 1.78 -21.95 -27.53
C LEU A 605 2.67 -21.53 -26.33
N GLY A 606 2.11 -20.83 -25.36
CA GLY A 606 2.78 -20.41 -24.14
C GLY A 606 4.00 -19.50 -24.37
N LEU A 607 4.10 -18.85 -25.53
CA LEU A 607 5.23 -17.99 -25.85
C LEU A 607 5.23 -16.71 -25.00
N ALA A 608 4.06 -16.16 -24.70
CA ALA A 608 3.92 -15.00 -23.81
C ALA A 608 4.54 -15.28 -22.42
N LYS A 609 4.35 -16.50 -21.88
CA LYS A 609 4.97 -16.95 -20.63
C LYS A 609 6.50 -17.06 -20.72
N LYS A 610 7.04 -17.53 -21.86
CA LYS A 610 8.49 -17.58 -22.11
C LYS A 610 9.08 -16.18 -22.18
N ILE A 611 8.40 -15.25 -22.84
CA ILE A 611 8.79 -13.84 -22.95
C ILE A 611 8.78 -13.19 -21.56
N ALA A 612 7.73 -13.39 -20.77
CA ALA A 612 7.65 -12.90 -19.40
C ALA A 612 8.86 -13.39 -18.56
N LYS A 613 9.21 -14.68 -18.66
CA LYS A 613 10.38 -15.23 -17.97
C LYS A 613 11.68 -14.58 -18.45
N ALA A 614 11.83 -14.36 -19.77
CA ALA A 614 13.02 -13.73 -20.35
C ALA A 614 13.18 -12.27 -19.92
N MET A 615 12.07 -11.55 -19.71
CA MET A 615 12.04 -10.16 -19.24
C MET A 615 12.14 -10.05 -17.71
N GLY A 616 12.04 -11.15 -16.94
CA GLY A 616 11.87 -11.10 -15.49
C GLY A 616 10.55 -10.47 -15.06
N ALA A 617 9.52 -10.60 -15.91
CA ALA A 617 8.25 -9.92 -15.79
C ALA A 617 7.21 -10.73 -15.00
N SER A 618 6.27 -10.04 -14.36
CA SER A 618 5.06 -10.63 -13.82
C SER A 618 4.14 -11.06 -14.98
N TYR A 619 3.62 -12.30 -14.93
CA TYR A 619 2.80 -12.89 -15.99
C TYR A 619 1.34 -13.03 -15.58
N PHE A 620 0.43 -12.63 -16.48
CA PHE A 620 -1.02 -12.61 -16.24
C PHE A 620 -1.80 -13.09 -17.47
N GLN A 621 -2.89 -13.85 -17.25
CA GLN A 621 -3.77 -14.33 -18.33
C GLN A 621 -5.12 -13.63 -18.32
N VAL A 622 -5.62 -13.18 -19.46
CA VAL A 622 -6.92 -12.48 -19.56
C VAL A 622 -8.10 -13.39 -19.22
N ASP A 623 -8.11 -14.64 -19.65
CA ASP A 623 -9.24 -15.58 -19.43
C ASP A 623 -9.45 -15.98 -17.95
N LYS A 624 -8.43 -15.81 -17.11
CA LYS A 624 -8.46 -16.08 -15.67
C LYS A 624 -8.46 -14.79 -14.84
N MET A 625 -8.53 -13.62 -15.48
CA MET A 625 -8.55 -12.35 -14.78
C MET A 625 -9.88 -12.12 -14.10
N THR A 626 -9.94 -12.50 -12.83
CA THR A 626 -10.88 -11.93 -11.88
C THR A 626 -10.42 -10.50 -11.55
N GLU A 627 -11.34 -9.65 -11.08
CA GLU A 627 -11.04 -8.28 -10.63
C GLU A 627 -9.88 -8.23 -9.63
N ASP A 628 -9.72 -9.27 -8.80
CA ASP A 628 -8.67 -9.41 -7.78
C ASP A 628 -7.27 -9.69 -8.35
N GLN A 629 -7.17 -10.37 -9.48
CA GLN A 629 -5.88 -10.64 -10.13
C GLN A 629 -5.32 -9.40 -10.85
N LEU A 630 -6.16 -8.54 -11.38
CA LEU A 630 -5.75 -7.22 -11.83
C LEU A 630 -5.20 -6.36 -10.68
N LEU A 631 -5.75 -6.50 -9.48
CA LEU A 631 -5.21 -5.89 -8.26
C LEU A 631 -3.84 -6.46 -7.88
N HIS A 632 -3.61 -7.75 -8.10
CA HIS A 632 -2.32 -8.39 -7.81
C HIS A 632 -1.20 -7.91 -8.73
N ILE A 633 -1.49 -7.67 -10.03
CA ILE A 633 -0.55 -7.06 -11.00
C ILE A 633 0.04 -5.77 -10.43
N TRP A 634 -0.81 -4.98 -9.78
CA TRP A 634 -0.48 -3.66 -9.28
C TRP A 634 0.13 -3.66 -7.87
N ARG A 635 -0.02 -4.76 -7.11
CA ARG A 635 0.66 -4.94 -5.81
C ARG A 635 2.10 -5.46 -5.97
N CYS A 636 2.38 -6.18 -7.05
CA CYS A 636 3.70 -6.75 -7.32
C CYS A 636 4.64 -5.82 -8.12
N MET A 637 4.15 -4.67 -8.62
CA MET A 637 4.90 -3.62 -9.31
C MET A 637 5.05 -2.36 -8.45
#